data_039232cbb37ca9246edf7e2b914d2e16
#
_entry.id   039232cbb37ca9246edf7e2b914d2e16
#
_cell.length_a   1.000
_cell.length_b   1.000
_cell.length_c   1.000
_cell.angle_alpha   90.00
_cell.angle_beta   90.00
_cell.angle_gamma   90.00
#
_symmetry.space_group_name_H-M   'P 1'
#
loop_
_entity.id
_entity.type
_entity.pdbx_description
1 polymer ?
#
loop_
_entity_poly.entity_id
_entity_poly.type
_entity_poly.pdbx_seq_one_letter_code
_entity_poly.pdbx_strand_id
1 'polypeptide(L)'
;SWVGIGNAIIGSLIPFFLIGRRARLMSNHIDARTMPDFFGKRFDSSALKTASALIVFVFLIPYTASVYNGLSRLFGMVFDLGENGATIIIILMAVLSALYVTLGGYKATALNDFVQGIIMLIGIGTVVALTVQKKNGFSAAVDSLKSMTEDGKLGSLFGPDPINLLGVVILTSLGTWGLPQMVQKFYAIKDEQAIKKGAIISTLFAIVVAGGSYFMGGFVRLYCTLDPADTSDKAFIETGANGKPVFDTMVPALLHQALPNLLIGLVVVLVLSASLSTLSSLVLTSSSTLTNDLIRPRVKNFDDKKQMLVMRIFIAVFLLISVIIACNKNASISTLMSYSWGALSGAFLGPFLYGLFLKKASPAACWVSFFTGVGITIIHMMLFSLNISAFSGVVQTVNDMGCPLNLLSPINAGAFTMILSLILVPIVSSFTKAPDDKKVEDAFSSLNVK
;
A
#
# COMPACT_ATOMS: atom_id res chain seq x y z
N SER A 1 9.24 10.26 -13.14
CA SER A 1 9.71 10.12 -11.78
C SER A 1 10.08 8.67 -11.45
N TRP A 2 11.16 8.50 -10.67
CA TRP A 2 11.72 7.18 -10.31
C TRP A 2 10.73 6.28 -9.58
N VAL A 3 9.87 6.86 -8.75
CA VAL A 3 8.84 6.09 -8.02
C VAL A 3 7.87 5.41 -9.00
N GLY A 4 7.43 6.12 -10.04
CA GLY A 4 6.55 5.55 -11.06
C GLY A 4 7.22 4.43 -11.87
N ILE A 5 8.49 4.62 -12.26
CA ILE A 5 9.29 3.60 -12.95
C ILE A 5 9.52 2.39 -12.03
N GLY A 6 9.87 2.62 -10.77
CA GLY A 6 10.02 1.56 -9.76
C GLY A 6 8.74 0.74 -9.60
N ASN A 7 7.58 1.39 -9.49
CA ASN A 7 6.30 0.71 -9.40
C ASN A 7 5.95 -0.10 -10.66
N ALA A 8 6.27 0.42 -11.85
CA ALA A 8 6.00 -0.29 -13.09
C ALA A 8 6.91 -1.53 -13.27
N ILE A 9 8.21 -1.37 -13.02
CA ILE A 9 9.19 -2.44 -13.25
C ILE A 9 9.26 -3.37 -12.03
N ILE A 10 9.63 -2.82 -10.86
CA ILE A 10 9.85 -3.62 -9.64
C ILE A 10 8.51 -4.04 -9.04
N GLY A 11 7.54 -3.13 -8.97
CA GLY A 11 6.24 -3.37 -8.32
C GLY A 11 5.27 -4.21 -9.16
N SER A 12 5.37 -4.19 -10.49
CA SER A 12 4.44 -4.88 -11.38
C SER A 12 5.13 -5.91 -12.27
N LEU A 13 6.02 -5.52 -13.17
CA LEU A 13 6.58 -6.41 -14.18
C LEU A 13 7.32 -7.61 -13.57
N ILE A 14 8.28 -7.35 -12.71
CA ILE A 14 9.12 -8.40 -12.10
C ILE A 14 8.31 -9.40 -11.29
N PRO A 15 7.35 -9.02 -10.41
CA PRO A 15 6.55 -9.98 -9.67
C PRO A 15 5.75 -10.95 -10.54
N PHE A 16 5.17 -10.48 -11.65
CA PHE A 16 4.46 -11.36 -12.56
C PHE A 16 5.36 -12.45 -13.13
N PHE A 17 6.58 -12.09 -13.56
CA PHE A 17 7.51 -13.07 -14.12
C PHE A 17 8.18 -13.95 -13.05
N LEU A 18 8.60 -13.36 -11.94
CA LEU A 18 9.34 -14.06 -10.90
C LEU A 18 8.40 -14.86 -9.99
N ILE A 19 7.36 -14.23 -9.47
CA ILE A 19 6.50 -14.79 -8.44
C ILE A 19 5.26 -15.43 -9.05
N GLY A 20 4.63 -14.82 -10.06
CA GLY A 20 3.29 -15.14 -10.52
C GLY A 20 3.08 -16.63 -10.85
N ARG A 21 3.96 -17.22 -11.69
CA ARG A 21 3.87 -18.64 -12.05
C ARG A 21 4.07 -19.56 -10.82
N ARG A 22 5.10 -19.30 -10.01
CA ARG A 22 5.42 -20.11 -8.85
C ARG A 22 4.34 -20.02 -7.76
N ALA A 23 3.89 -18.80 -7.45
CA ALA A 23 2.84 -18.57 -6.49
C ALA A 23 1.53 -19.29 -6.90
N ARG A 24 1.13 -19.18 -8.18
CA ARG A 24 -0.06 -19.85 -8.68
C ARG A 24 0.06 -21.39 -8.60
N LEU A 25 1.15 -21.95 -9.13
CA LEU A 25 1.30 -23.41 -9.18
C LEU A 25 1.40 -24.01 -7.78
N MET A 26 2.25 -23.44 -6.92
CA MET A 26 2.44 -23.97 -5.58
C MET A 26 1.19 -23.76 -4.71
N SER A 27 0.55 -22.59 -4.73
CA SER A 27 -0.67 -22.35 -3.94
C SER A 27 -1.81 -23.27 -4.33
N ASN A 28 -2.01 -23.52 -5.64
CA ASN A 28 -3.03 -24.44 -6.12
C ASN A 28 -2.73 -25.90 -5.71
N HIS A 29 -1.46 -26.31 -5.80
CA HIS A 29 -1.06 -27.68 -5.44
C HIS A 29 -1.27 -27.97 -3.95
N ILE A 30 -0.86 -27.04 -3.08
CA ILE A 30 -1.07 -27.18 -1.62
C ILE A 30 -2.47 -26.70 -1.18
N ASP A 31 -3.37 -26.36 -2.11
CA ASP A 31 -4.72 -25.79 -1.84
C ASP A 31 -4.68 -24.58 -0.88
N ALA A 32 -3.69 -23.71 -1.04
CA ALA A 32 -3.61 -22.47 -0.25
C ALA A 32 -4.45 -21.37 -0.90
N ARG A 33 -5.40 -20.81 -0.14
CA ARG A 33 -6.34 -19.77 -0.62
C ARG A 33 -5.98 -18.37 -0.19
N THR A 34 -5.21 -18.25 0.88
CA THR A 34 -4.77 -16.99 1.46
C THR A 34 -3.26 -17.05 1.69
N MET A 35 -2.63 -15.89 1.90
CA MET A 35 -1.22 -15.83 2.23
C MET A 35 -0.90 -16.49 3.59
N PRO A 36 -1.71 -16.31 4.66
CA PRO A 36 -1.56 -17.10 5.89
C PRO A 36 -1.71 -18.60 5.70
N ASP A 37 -2.64 -19.06 4.86
CA ASP A 37 -2.80 -20.46 4.54
C ASP A 37 -1.57 -21.03 3.82
N PHE A 38 -0.98 -20.26 2.92
CA PHE A 38 0.29 -20.59 2.28
C PHE A 38 1.40 -20.79 3.32
N PHE A 39 1.56 -19.86 4.28
CA PHE A 39 2.57 -20.02 5.34
C PHE A 39 2.30 -21.26 6.19
N GLY A 40 1.04 -21.49 6.57
CA GLY A 40 0.66 -22.67 7.35
C GLY A 40 1.03 -23.97 6.69
N LYS A 41 0.69 -24.11 5.40
CA LYS A 41 0.89 -25.35 4.63
C LYS A 41 2.33 -25.54 4.16
N ARG A 42 2.96 -24.46 3.65
CA ARG A 42 4.33 -24.51 3.13
C ARG A 42 5.37 -24.78 4.24
N PHE A 43 5.15 -24.21 5.42
CA PHE A 43 6.06 -24.33 6.56
C PHE A 43 5.57 -25.30 7.64
N ASP A 44 4.48 -26.02 7.38
CA ASP A 44 3.88 -26.99 8.30
C ASP A 44 3.65 -26.44 9.70
N SER A 45 3.09 -25.24 9.79
CA SER A 45 2.91 -24.54 11.06
C SER A 45 1.57 -23.82 11.16
N SER A 46 0.66 -24.36 11.97
CA SER A 46 -0.62 -23.73 12.28
C SER A 46 -0.44 -22.41 13.06
N ALA A 47 0.64 -22.29 13.82
CA ALA A 47 0.99 -21.09 14.55
C ALA A 47 1.37 -19.95 13.59
N LEU A 48 2.17 -20.22 12.54
CA LEU A 48 2.50 -19.23 11.50
C LEU A 48 1.24 -18.78 10.74
N LYS A 49 0.33 -19.71 10.42
CA LYS A 49 -0.96 -19.38 9.81
C LYS A 49 -1.78 -18.45 10.68
N THR A 50 -1.88 -18.73 11.96
CA THR A 50 -2.65 -17.91 12.91
C THR A 50 -2.01 -16.53 13.11
N ALA A 51 -0.71 -16.48 13.32
CA ALA A 51 0.00 -15.22 13.54
C ALA A 51 -0.07 -14.31 12.30
N SER A 52 0.17 -14.86 11.11
CA SER A 52 0.06 -14.09 9.87
C SER A 52 -1.37 -13.61 9.60
N ALA A 53 -2.40 -14.39 9.92
CA ALA A 53 -3.79 -13.96 9.81
C ALA A 53 -4.11 -12.75 10.70
N LEU A 54 -3.60 -12.75 11.93
CA LEU A 54 -3.74 -11.60 12.85
C LEU A 54 -2.96 -10.39 12.37
N ILE A 55 -1.72 -10.57 11.91
CA ILE A 55 -0.89 -9.48 11.35
C ILE A 55 -1.61 -8.85 10.14
N VAL A 56 -2.16 -9.66 9.22
CA VAL A 56 -2.93 -9.16 8.07
C VAL A 56 -4.11 -8.30 8.53
N PHE A 57 -4.91 -8.82 9.46
CA PHE A 57 -6.09 -8.08 9.93
C PHE A 57 -5.72 -6.73 10.55
N VAL A 58 -4.78 -6.74 11.49
CA VAL A 58 -4.39 -5.54 12.24
C VAL A 58 -3.75 -4.48 11.33
N PHE A 59 -2.80 -4.87 10.51
CA PHE A 59 -2.03 -3.90 9.73
C PHE A 59 -2.67 -3.47 8.40
N LEU A 60 -3.74 -4.13 7.93
CA LEU A 60 -4.57 -3.57 6.86
C LEU A 60 -5.50 -2.44 7.32
N ILE A 61 -5.78 -2.32 8.63
CA ILE A 61 -6.60 -1.23 9.19
C ILE A 61 -6.01 0.15 8.93
N PRO A 62 -4.73 0.46 9.27
CA PRO A 62 -4.13 1.76 8.97
C PRO A 62 -4.13 2.08 7.46
N TYR A 63 -3.93 1.08 6.60
CA TYR A 63 -4.01 1.29 5.16
C TYR A 63 -5.42 1.70 4.72
N THR A 64 -6.45 1.02 5.22
CA THR A 64 -7.84 1.38 4.94
C THR A 64 -8.16 2.80 5.44
N ALA A 65 -7.68 3.15 6.63
CA ALA A 65 -7.84 4.51 7.18
C ALA A 65 -7.14 5.56 6.29
N SER A 66 -5.97 5.26 5.73
CA SER A 66 -5.27 6.18 4.81
C SER A 66 -6.07 6.45 3.54
N VAL A 67 -6.76 5.44 3.00
CA VAL A 67 -7.63 5.60 1.82
C VAL A 67 -8.83 6.49 2.14
N TYR A 68 -9.46 6.32 3.30
CA TYR A 68 -10.54 7.21 3.75
C TYR A 68 -10.07 8.65 3.93
N ASN A 69 -8.88 8.86 4.48
CA ASN A 69 -8.30 10.20 4.61
C ASN A 69 -8.09 10.86 3.25
N GLY A 70 -7.56 10.12 2.27
CA GLY A 70 -7.40 10.63 0.90
C GLY A 70 -8.70 11.07 0.26
N LEU A 71 -9.75 10.25 0.39
CA LEU A 71 -11.10 10.59 -0.09
C LEU A 71 -11.66 11.82 0.61
N SER A 72 -11.60 11.85 1.95
CA SER A 72 -12.18 12.95 2.74
C SER A 72 -11.52 14.30 2.42
N ARG A 73 -10.19 14.32 2.17
CA ARG A 73 -9.47 15.54 1.77
C ARG A 73 -9.92 16.06 0.42
N LEU A 74 -10.00 15.17 -0.58
CA LEU A 74 -10.44 15.56 -1.92
C LEU A 74 -11.91 16.04 -1.92
N PHE A 75 -12.81 15.26 -1.34
CA PHE A 75 -14.23 15.61 -1.30
C PHE A 75 -14.51 16.84 -0.46
N GLY A 76 -13.82 16.97 0.69
CA GLY A 76 -13.92 18.13 1.55
C GLY A 76 -13.62 19.43 0.82
N MET A 77 -12.59 19.41 -0.03
CA MET A 77 -12.20 20.59 -0.82
C MET A 77 -13.16 20.83 -2.02
N VAL A 78 -13.51 19.77 -2.76
CA VAL A 78 -14.35 19.93 -3.97
C VAL A 78 -15.77 20.40 -3.65
N PHE A 79 -16.32 19.96 -2.51
CA PHE A 79 -17.69 20.28 -2.09
C PHE A 79 -17.76 21.34 -1.00
N ASP A 80 -16.62 21.96 -0.66
CA ASP A 80 -16.50 22.98 0.41
C ASP A 80 -17.21 22.52 1.72
N LEU A 81 -16.96 21.28 2.10
CA LEU A 81 -17.55 20.67 3.27
C LEU A 81 -16.76 21.10 4.51
N GLY A 82 -17.29 22.01 5.31
CA GLY A 82 -16.66 22.47 6.54
C GLY A 82 -16.07 21.36 7.44
N GLU A 83 -15.62 21.68 8.63
CA GLU A 83 -14.85 20.75 9.50
C GLU A 83 -15.47 19.36 9.73
N ASN A 84 -16.79 19.27 9.78
CA ASN A 84 -17.52 18.00 9.95
C ASN A 84 -17.67 17.21 8.64
N GLY A 85 -17.47 17.84 7.50
CA GLY A 85 -17.67 17.22 6.19
C GLY A 85 -16.73 16.05 5.93
N ALA A 86 -15.48 16.15 6.37
CA ALA A 86 -14.51 15.06 6.28
C ALA A 86 -15.01 13.78 6.97
N THR A 87 -15.55 13.91 8.19
CA THR A 87 -16.09 12.79 8.96
C THR A 87 -17.32 12.18 8.29
N ILE A 88 -18.21 13.02 7.75
CA ILE A 88 -19.41 12.56 7.02
C ILE A 88 -18.99 11.75 5.79
N ILE A 89 -18.01 12.21 5.01
CA ILE A 89 -17.51 11.50 3.85
C ILE A 89 -16.88 10.16 4.24
N ILE A 90 -16.07 10.11 5.30
CA ILE A 90 -15.47 8.86 5.80
C ILE A 90 -16.57 7.84 6.13
N ILE A 91 -17.60 8.25 6.89
CA ILE A 91 -18.71 7.36 7.27
C ILE A 91 -19.49 6.90 6.03
N LEU A 92 -19.83 7.82 5.12
CA LEU A 92 -20.55 7.51 3.90
C LEU A 92 -19.78 6.47 3.05
N MET A 93 -18.48 6.69 2.88
CA MET A 93 -17.62 5.79 2.13
C MET A 93 -17.45 4.42 2.80
N ALA A 94 -17.42 4.37 4.13
CA ALA A 94 -17.38 3.11 4.86
C ALA A 94 -18.68 2.31 4.68
N VAL A 95 -19.84 2.97 4.74
CA VAL A 95 -21.16 2.33 4.50
C VAL A 95 -21.24 1.83 3.05
N LEU A 96 -20.85 2.65 2.06
CA LEU A 96 -20.83 2.25 0.65
C LEU A 96 -19.90 1.05 0.42
N SER A 97 -18.71 1.07 1.01
CA SER A 97 -17.76 -0.04 0.93
C SER A 97 -18.31 -1.31 1.56
N ALA A 98 -18.97 -1.21 2.74
CA ALA A 98 -19.59 -2.34 3.40
C ALA A 98 -20.70 -2.97 2.54
N LEU A 99 -21.60 -2.15 2.00
CA LEU A 99 -22.68 -2.60 1.11
C LEU A 99 -22.12 -3.26 -0.14
N TYR A 100 -21.18 -2.59 -0.80
CA TYR A 100 -20.56 -3.07 -2.03
C TYR A 100 -19.86 -4.43 -1.86
N VAL A 101 -19.05 -4.57 -0.81
CA VAL A 101 -18.31 -5.81 -0.51
C VAL A 101 -19.26 -6.94 -0.08
N THR A 102 -20.28 -6.62 0.75
CA THR A 102 -21.19 -7.61 1.30
C THR A 102 -22.16 -8.16 0.25
N LEU A 103 -22.62 -7.33 -0.69
CA LEU A 103 -23.59 -7.70 -1.72
C LEU A 103 -22.92 -8.21 -3.00
N GLY A 104 -21.77 -7.63 -3.39
CA GLY A 104 -21.12 -7.89 -4.68
C GLY A 104 -20.31 -9.18 -4.75
N GLY A 105 -19.67 -9.58 -3.68
CA GLY A 105 -18.74 -10.71 -3.67
C GLY A 105 -17.55 -10.52 -4.62
N TYR A 106 -16.65 -11.51 -4.70
CA TYR A 106 -15.39 -11.41 -5.46
C TYR A 106 -15.58 -11.18 -6.97
N LYS A 107 -16.57 -11.84 -7.59
CA LYS A 107 -16.77 -11.75 -9.05
C LYS A 107 -17.28 -10.37 -9.49
N ALA A 108 -18.20 -9.80 -8.73
CA ALA A 108 -18.76 -8.48 -9.04
C ALA A 108 -17.69 -7.38 -8.76
N THR A 109 -16.89 -7.53 -7.70
CA THR A 109 -15.79 -6.58 -7.44
C THR A 109 -14.75 -6.62 -8.54
N ALA A 110 -14.36 -7.78 -9.05
CA ALA A 110 -13.37 -7.90 -10.13
C ALA A 110 -13.84 -7.26 -11.45
N LEU A 111 -15.12 -7.39 -11.80
CA LEU A 111 -15.69 -6.74 -13.00
C LEU A 111 -15.71 -5.21 -12.84
N ASN A 112 -16.11 -4.74 -11.66
CA ASN A 112 -16.14 -3.32 -11.35
C ASN A 112 -14.72 -2.72 -11.33
N ASP A 113 -13.73 -3.43 -10.77
CA ASP A 113 -12.31 -3.03 -10.78
C ASP A 113 -11.79 -2.84 -12.21
N PHE A 114 -12.24 -3.67 -13.15
CA PHE A 114 -11.87 -3.52 -14.56
C PHE A 114 -12.42 -2.21 -15.17
N VAL A 115 -13.70 -1.90 -14.94
CA VAL A 115 -14.31 -0.64 -15.40
C VAL A 115 -13.63 0.57 -14.76
N GLN A 116 -13.40 0.49 -13.46
CA GLN A 116 -12.69 1.53 -12.72
C GLN A 116 -11.26 1.73 -13.23
N GLY A 117 -10.57 0.65 -13.61
CA GLY A 117 -9.25 0.71 -14.22
C GLY A 117 -9.22 1.53 -15.52
N ILE A 118 -10.23 1.38 -16.36
CA ILE A 118 -10.36 2.18 -17.60
C ILE A 118 -10.55 3.67 -17.25
N ILE A 119 -11.43 3.97 -16.29
CA ILE A 119 -11.64 5.35 -15.82
C ILE A 119 -10.34 5.95 -15.29
N MET A 120 -9.56 5.19 -14.51
CA MET A 120 -8.26 5.63 -13.99
C MET A 120 -7.25 5.93 -15.09
N LEU A 121 -7.16 5.09 -16.13
CA LEU A 121 -6.24 5.31 -17.26
C LEU A 121 -6.54 6.61 -18.00
N ILE A 122 -7.81 6.83 -18.35
CA ILE A 122 -8.25 8.02 -19.08
C ILE A 122 -8.09 9.25 -18.18
N GLY A 123 -8.57 9.16 -16.94
CA GLY A 123 -8.59 10.27 -16.01
C GLY A 123 -7.21 10.80 -15.67
N ILE A 124 -6.27 9.92 -15.27
CA ILE A 124 -4.92 10.38 -14.89
C ILE A 124 -4.15 10.94 -16.09
N GLY A 125 -4.30 10.33 -17.27
CA GLY A 125 -3.69 10.84 -18.49
C GLY A 125 -4.17 12.26 -18.81
N THR A 126 -5.48 12.50 -18.70
CA THR A 126 -6.08 13.83 -18.90
C THR A 126 -5.58 14.84 -17.87
N VAL A 127 -5.57 14.47 -16.59
CA VAL A 127 -5.11 15.35 -15.50
C VAL A 127 -3.65 15.74 -15.68
N VAL A 128 -2.78 14.79 -15.99
CA VAL A 128 -1.34 15.06 -16.21
C VAL A 128 -1.15 15.99 -17.40
N ALA A 129 -1.84 15.74 -18.52
CA ALA A 129 -1.72 16.57 -19.71
C ALA A 129 -2.12 18.03 -19.43
N LEU A 130 -3.25 18.24 -18.76
CA LEU A 130 -3.74 19.60 -18.44
C LEU A 130 -2.89 20.31 -17.39
N THR A 131 -2.40 19.59 -16.37
CA THR A 131 -1.49 20.16 -15.37
C THR A 131 -0.21 20.68 -16.01
N VAL A 132 0.37 19.93 -16.94
CA VAL A 132 1.56 20.35 -17.67
C VAL A 132 1.27 21.48 -18.66
N GLN A 133 0.14 21.39 -19.39
CA GLN A 133 -0.27 22.41 -20.35
C GLN A 133 -0.47 23.78 -19.68
N LYS A 134 -1.06 23.85 -18.50
CA LYS A 134 -1.28 25.11 -17.74
C LYS A 134 0.01 25.80 -17.34
N LYS A 135 1.13 25.11 -17.32
CA LYS A 135 2.48 25.66 -17.06
C LYS A 135 3.31 25.79 -18.35
N ASN A 136 2.65 26.01 -19.49
CA ASN A 136 3.26 26.19 -20.81
C ASN A 136 4.09 25.00 -21.29
N GLY A 137 3.71 23.78 -20.88
CA GLY A 137 4.35 22.54 -21.29
C GLY A 137 5.38 22.01 -20.31
N PHE A 138 5.87 20.82 -20.61
CA PHE A 138 6.77 20.09 -19.71
C PHE A 138 8.10 20.81 -19.45
N SER A 139 8.75 21.33 -20.50
CA SER A 139 10.05 22.02 -20.36
C SER A 139 9.93 23.25 -19.46
N ALA A 140 8.94 24.10 -19.72
CA ALA A 140 8.71 25.30 -18.93
C ALA A 140 8.38 24.99 -17.45
N ALA A 141 7.60 23.94 -17.22
CA ALA A 141 7.29 23.47 -15.86
C ALA A 141 8.54 22.97 -15.11
N VAL A 142 9.43 22.22 -15.79
CA VAL A 142 10.71 21.76 -15.19
C VAL A 142 11.65 22.94 -14.94
N ASP A 143 11.75 23.90 -15.85
CA ASP A 143 12.60 25.08 -15.67
C ASP A 143 12.08 25.96 -14.51
N SER A 144 10.76 26.07 -14.36
CA SER A 144 10.14 26.71 -13.20
C SER A 144 10.45 25.99 -11.88
N LEU A 145 10.51 24.64 -11.88
CA LEU A 145 10.95 23.89 -10.68
C LEU A 145 12.42 24.11 -10.36
N LYS A 146 13.30 24.19 -11.39
CA LYS A 146 14.73 24.48 -11.18
C LYS A 146 14.95 25.83 -10.56
N SER A 147 14.19 26.85 -10.98
CA SER A 147 14.32 28.20 -10.45
C SER A 147 13.85 28.41 -9.02
N MET A 148 13.12 27.40 -8.44
CA MET A 148 12.64 27.48 -7.05
C MET A 148 13.70 27.20 -6.00
N THR A 149 14.85 26.66 -6.37
CA THR A 149 15.97 26.36 -5.48
C THR A 149 17.26 26.89 -6.11
N GLU A 150 18.14 27.48 -5.30
CA GLU A 150 19.44 28.04 -5.77
C GLU A 150 20.29 26.99 -6.49
N ASP A 151 20.21 25.72 -6.04
CA ASP A 151 20.95 24.59 -6.61
C ASP A 151 20.24 23.88 -7.76
N GLY A 152 19.00 24.30 -8.13
CA GLY A 152 18.20 23.71 -9.19
C GLY A 152 17.80 22.23 -8.99
N LYS A 153 18.02 21.66 -7.80
CA LYS A 153 17.83 20.22 -7.53
C LYS A 153 16.40 19.75 -7.66
N LEU A 154 15.39 20.63 -7.51
CA LEU A 154 13.98 20.25 -7.73
C LEU A 154 13.69 19.82 -9.17
N GLY A 155 14.43 20.34 -10.14
CA GLY A 155 14.36 19.90 -11.54
C GLY A 155 15.35 18.79 -11.91
N SER A 156 16.15 18.29 -10.97
CA SER A 156 17.17 17.26 -11.24
C SER A 156 16.56 15.85 -11.34
N LEU A 157 17.30 14.93 -11.92
CA LEU A 157 16.88 13.55 -12.16
C LEU A 157 16.55 12.81 -10.85
N PHE A 158 17.33 13.02 -9.80
CA PHE A 158 17.18 12.35 -8.50
C PHE A 158 16.54 13.22 -7.42
N GLY A 159 16.19 14.48 -7.75
CA GLY A 159 15.61 15.41 -6.80
C GLY A 159 16.62 15.90 -5.73
N PRO A 160 16.12 16.64 -4.73
CA PRO A 160 16.99 17.20 -3.67
C PRO A 160 17.47 16.15 -2.66
N ASP A 161 16.79 15.02 -2.55
CA ASP A 161 17.06 14.00 -1.53
C ASP A 161 16.99 12.58 -2.13
N PRO A 162 18.07 12.12 -2.80
CA PRO A 162 18.09 10.81 -3.47
C PRO A 162 17.95 9.62 -2.51
N ILE A 163 18.47 9.72 -1.28
CA ILE A 163 18.50 8.62 -0.31
C ILE A 163 17.08 8.34 0.19
N ASN A 164 16.36 9.38 0.59
CA ASN A 164 14.98 9.22 1.02
C ASN A 164 14.04 8.87 -0.14
N LEU A 165 14.33 9.35 -1.37
CA LEU A 165 13.64 8.89 -2.58
C LEU A 165 13.78 7.39 -2.80
N LEU A 166 14.98 6.82 -2.58
CA LEU A 166 15.21 5.38 -2.66
C LEU A 166 14.34 4.62 -1.65
N GLY A 167 14.20 5.13 -0.41
CA GLY A 167 13.28 4.58 0.59
C GLY A 167 11.83 4.51 0.08
N VAL A 168 11.35 5.59 -0.55
CA VAL A 168 10.02 5.61 -1.17
C VAL A 168 9.89 4.56 -2.28
N VAL A 169 10.89 4.46 -3.17
CA VAL A 169 10.88 3.47 -4.26
C VAL A 169 10.85 2.05 -3.71
N ILE A 170 11.66 1.74 -2.71
CA ILE A 170 11.68 0.41 -2.07
C ILE A 170 10.33 0.11 -1.43
N LEU A 171 9.83 0.99 -0.59
CA LEU A 171 8.55 0.79 0.10
C LEU A 171 7.42 0.54 -0.88
N THR A 172 7.28 1.39 -1.90
CA THR A 172 6.12 1.36 -2.81
C THR A 172 6.22 0.32 -3.91
N SER A 173 7.43 -0.04 -4.32
CA SER A 173 7.64 -1.01 -5.41
C SER A 173 7.88 -2.43 -4.88
N LEU A 174 8.86 -2.61 -4.00
CA LEU A 174 9.17 -3.93 -3.44
C LEU A 174 8.10 -4.39 -2.44
N GLY A 175 7.48 -3.43 -1.73
CA GLY A 175 6.41 -3.72 -0.78
C GLY A 175 5.26 -4.54 -1.35
N THR A 176 4.90 -4.33 -2.63
CA THR A 176 3.81 -5.06 -3.29
C THR A 176 4.01 -6.58 -3.31
N TRP A 177 5.26 -7.08 -3.20
CA TRP A 177 5.57 -8.51 -3.21
C TRP A 177 5.21 -9.23 -1.90
N GLY A 178 5.13 -8.49 -0.80
CA GLY A 178 4.78 -9.01 0.53
C GLY A 178 3.36 -8.67 0.98
N LEU A 179 2.61 -7.87 0.22
CA LEU A 179 1.26 -7.46 0.59
C LEU A 179 0.23 -8.55 0.27
N PRO A 180 -0.52 -9.07 1.26
CA PRO A 180 -1.45 -10.19 1.08
C PRO A 180 -2.48 -9.95 -0.02
N GLN A 181 -3.09 -8.76 -0.08
CA GLN A 181 -4.10 -8.40 -1.07
C GLN A 181 -3.57 -8.33 -2.51
N MET A 182 -2.26 -8.16 -2.69
CA MET A 182 -1.61 -8.19 -4.00
C MET A 182 -1.24 -9.62 -4.39
N VAL A 183 -0.59 -10.35 -3.48
CA VAL A 183 -0.09 -11.71 -3.70
C VAL A 183 -1.23 -12.70 -3.96
N GLN A 184 -2.34 -12.62 -3.21
CA GLN A 184 -3.47 -13.52 -3.37
C GLN A 184 -4.11 -13.45 -4.76
N LYS A 185 -3.94 -12.35 -5.48
CA LYS A 185 -4.42 -12.24 -6.87
C LYS A 185 -3.73 -13.25 -7.80
N PHE A 186 -2.46 -13.59 -7.54
CA PHE A 186 -1.76 -14.62 -8.33
C PHE A 186 -2.38 -16.01 -8.17
N TYR A 187 -2.96 -16.33 -7.01
CA TYR A 187 -3.60 -17.63 -6.76
C TYR A 187 -4.85 -17.85 -7.63
N ALA A 188 -5.54 -16.76 -7.97
CA ALA A 188 -6.78 -16.79 -8.75
C ALA A 188 -6.56 -16.72 -10.27
N ILE A 189 -5.33 -16.56 -10.76
CA ILE A 189 -5.06 -16.46 -12.20
C ILE A 189 -5.32 -17.81 -12.86
N LYS A 190 -6.08 -17.80 -13.98
CA LYS A 190 -6.55 -19.02 -14.66
C LYS A 190 -5.43 -19.91 -15.18
N ASP A 191 -4.47 -19.34 -15.90
CA ASP A 191 -3.41 -20.08 -16.59
C ASP A 191 -2.13 -19.23 -16.78
N GLU A 192 -1.08 -19.83 -17.34
CA GLU A 192 0.20 -19.15 -17.57
C GLU A 192 0.13 -18.08 -18.66
N GLN A 193 -0.75 -18.23 -19.65
CA GLN A 193 -0.94 -17.20 -20.67
C GLN A 193 -1.57 -15.96 -20.07
N ALA A 194 -2.52 -16.14 -19.12
CA ALA A 194 -3.10 -15.04 -18.37
C ALA A 194 -2.06 -14.31 -17.50
N ILE A 195 -1.06 -15.01 -16.94
CA ILE A 195 0.06 -14.38 -16.23
C ILE A 195 0.86 -13.46 -17.18
N LYS A 196 1.22 -13.94 -18.38
CA LYS A 196 1.98 -13.13 -19.36
C LYS A 196 1.19 -11.91 -19.83
N LYS A 197 -0.09 -12.09 -20.15
CA LYS A 197 -0.98 -10.96 -20.53
C LYS A 197 -1.16 -9.99 -19.37
N GLY A 198 -1.37 -10.51 -18.15
CA GLY A 198 -1.47 -9.74 -16.93
C GLY A 198 -0.22 -8.90 -16.65
N ALA A 199 0.97 -9.45 -16.86
CA ALA A 199 2.23 -8.73 -16.71
C ALA A 199 2.28 -7.49 -17.62
N ILE A 200 1.94 -7.62 -18.89
CA ILE A 200 1.97 -6.51 -19.86
C ILE A 200 0.92 -5.46 -19.48
N ILE A 201 -0.33 -5.88 -19.27
CA ILE A 201 -1.45 -4.98 -18.94
C ILE A 201 -1.19 -4.25 -17.63
N SER A 202 -0.78 -4.97 -16.58
CA SER A 202 -0.50 -4.39 -15.26
C SER A 202 0.68 -3.41 -15.31
N THR A 203 1.72 -3.71 -16.09
CA THR A 203 2.89 -2.82 -16.23
C THR A 203 2.52 -1.54 -16.98
N LEU A 204 1.78 -1.64 -18.09
CA LEU A 204 1.30 -0.48 -18.82
C LEU A 204 0.36 0.38 -17.95
N PHE A 205 -0.52 -0.28 -17.20
CA PHE A 205 -1.38 0.40 -16.21
C PHE A 205 -0.56 1.13 -15.16
N ALA A 206 0.47 0.49 -14.59
CA ALA A 206 1.33 1.09 -13.59
C ALA A 206 2.15 2.28 -14.14
N ILE A 207 2.62 2.21 -15.39
CA ILE A 207 3.31 3.34 -16.05
C ILE A 207 2.39 4.56 -16.12
N VAL A 208 1.15 4.37 -16.55
CA VAL A 208 0.22 5.49 -16.74
C VAL A 208 -0.33 5.96 -15.39
N VAL A 209 -0.88 5.06 -14.57
CA VAL A 209 -1.59 5.46 -13.34
C VAL A 209 -0.62 5.80 -12.22
N ALA A 210 0.26 4.90 -11.84
CA ALA A 210 1.23 5.19 -10.79
C ALA A 210 2.27 6.21 -11.28
N GLY A 211 2.81 6.03 -12.49
CA GLY A 211 3.74 6.97 -13.09
C GLY A 211 3.18 8.37 -13.22
N GLY A 212 1.95 8.51 -13.72
CA GLY A 212 1.25 9.78 -13.85
C GLY A 212 0.98 10.46 -12.51
N SER A 213 0.52 9.69 -11.50
CA SER A 213 0.25 10.23 -10.17
C SER A 213 1.52 10.76 -9.49
N TYR A 214 2.62 10.00 -9.49
CA TYR A 214 3.90 10.46 -8.93
C TYR A 214 4.55 11.58 -9.77
N PHE A 215 4.33 11.57 -11.08
CA PHE A 215 4.77 12.65 -11.95
C PHE A 215 4.07 13.97 -11.59
N MET A 216 2.73 13.92 -11.46
CA MET A 216 1.93 15.06 -11.05
C MET A 216 2.34 15.59 -9.67
N GLY A 217 2.60 14.69 -8.72
CA GLY A 217 3.10 15.04 -7.38
C GLY A 217 4.42 15.82 -7.41
N GLY A 218 5.28 15.62 -8.43
CA GLY A 218 6.48 16.39 -8.64
C GLY A 218 6.23 17.87 -8.99
N PHE A 219 5.09 18.19 -9.61
CA PHE A 219 4.73 19.55 -10.01
C PHE A 219 3.87 20.31 -8.97
N VAL A 220 3.48 19.66 -7.88
CA VAL A 220 2.61 20.24 -6.85
C VAL A 220 3.16 21.57 -6.32
N ARG A 221 4.49 21.71 -6.20
CA ARG A 221 5.16 22.94 -5.74
C ARG A 221 4.97 24.15 -6.66
N LEU A 222 4.59 23.94 -7.91
CA LEU A 222 4.25 25.03 -8.85
C LEU A 222 2.85 25.60 -8.60
N TYR A 223 2.02 24.92 -7.80
CA TYR A 223 0.64 25.27 -7.52
C TYR A 223 0.38 25.56 -6.04
N CYS A 224 1.31 25.23 -5.16
CA CYS A 224 1.14 25.37 -3.72
C CYS A 224 2.32 26.11 -3.08
N THR A 225 2.05 26.84 -2.00
CA THR A 225 3.04 27.56 -1.20
C THR A 225 2.85 27.25 0.28
N LEU A 226 3.94 27.30 1.03
CA LEU A 226 3.95 27.25 2.50
C LEU A 226 4.14 28.66 3.10
N ASP A 227 4.40 29.66 2.28
CA ASP A 227 4.58 31.04 2.70
C ASP A 227 3.24 31.78 2.66
N PRO A 228 2.70 32.21 3.81
CA PRO A 228 1.44 32.94 3.87
C PRO A 228 1.57 34.38 3.25
N ALA A 229 2.79 34.87 3.05
CA ALA A 229 3.06 36.15 2.41
C ALA A 229 3.21 36.03 0.89
N ASP A 230 3.20 34.83 0.31
CA ASP A 230 3.28 34.63 -1.14
C ASP A 230 2.01 35.15 -1.82
N THR A 231 2.16 36.24 -2.57
CA THR A 231 1.08 36.90 -3.33
C THR A 231 0.84 36.29 -4.71
N SER A 232 1.51 35.16 -5.04
CA SER A 232 1.30 34.43 -6.30
C SER A 232 -0.05 33.71 -6.29
N ASP A 233 -0.51 33.27 -7.47
CA ASP A 233 -1.74 32.46 -7.61
C ASP A 233 -1.66 31.04 -7.01
N LYS A 234 -0.69 30.79 -6.11
CA LYS A 234 -0.52 29.47 -5.49
C LYS A 234 -1.45 29.31 -4.29
N ALA A 235 -1.94 28.08 -4.10
CA ALA A 235 -2.73 27.74 -2.94
C ALA A 235 -1.84 27.69 -1.69
N PHE A 236 -2.25 28.38 -0.64
CA PHE A 236 -1.60 28.28 0.66
C PHE A 236 -1.92 26.95 1.33
N ILE A 237 -0.91 26.30 1.86
CA ILE A 237 -1.04 25.03 2.60
C ILE A 237 -1.02 25.31 4.09
N GLU A 238 -2.15 25.10 4.74
CA GLU A 238 -2.34 25.35 6.15
C GLU A 238 -1.46 24.46 7.03
N THR A 239 -1.13 24.97 8.21
CA THR A 239 -0.47 24.23 9.28
C THR A 239 -1.49 23.54 10.14
N GLY A 240 -1.34 22.24 10.32
CA GLY A 240 -2.21 21.44 11.19
C GLY A 240 -2.00 21.74 12.68
N ALA A 241 -2.86 21.16 13.52
CA ALA A 241 -2.80 21.33 14.98
C ALA A 241 -1.47 20.85 15.62
N ASN A 242 -0.71 20.02 14.90
CA ASN A 242 0.61 19.53 15.30
C ASN A 242 1.77 20.45 14.90
N GLY A 243 1.50 21.66 14.39
CA GLY A 243 2.49 22.63 13.93
C GLY A 243 3.18 22.26 12.61
N LYS A 244 2.73 21.20 11.90
CA LYS A 244 3.31 20.76 10.62
C LYS A 244 2.38 21.07 9.45
N PRO A 245 2.91 21.39 8.25
CA PRO A 245 2.09 21.58 7.06
C PRO A 245 1.26 20.34 6.73
N VAL A 246 0.00 20.56 6.31
CA VAL A 246 -0.91 19.47 5.91
C VAL A 246 -0.67 19.10 4.44
N PHE A 247 0.40 18.40 4.15
CA PHE A 247 0.81 18.05 2.79
C PHE A 247 -0.26 17.24 2.00
N ASP A 248 -1.17 16.55 2.68
CA ASP A 248 -2.24 15.78 2.04
C ASP A 248 -3.26 16.66 1.29
N THR A 249 -3.25 17.99 1.51
CA THR A 249 -4.09 18.96 0.78
C THR A 249 -3.44 19.48 -0.50
N MET A 250 -2.15 19.25 -0.72
CA MET A 250 -1.41 19.81 -1.86
C MET A 250 -1.91 19.30 -3.22
N VAL A 251 -2.19 17.99 -3.33
CA VAL A 251 -2.71 17.42 -4.58
C VAL A 251 -4.13 17.91 -4.88
N PRO A 252 -5.07 17.87 -3.93
CA PRO A 252 -6.36 18.54 -4.10
C PRO A 252 -6.24 20.00 -4.55
N ALA A 253 -5.38 20.80 -3.92
CA ALA A 253 -5.18 22.21 -4.28
C ALA A 253 -4.64 22.37 -5.71
N LEU A 254 -3.66 21.56 -6.12
CA LEU A 254 -3.18 21.52 -7.51
C LEU A 254 -4.32 21.23 -8.47
N LEU A 255 -5.15 20.24 -8.19
CA LEU A 255 -6.27 19.83 -9.06
C LEU A 255 -7.27 20.97 -9.22
N HIS A 256 -7.61 21.64 -8.13
CA HIS A 256 -8.53 22.79 -8.15
C HIS A 256 -7.97 23.96 -8.99
N GLN A 257 -6.68 24.23 -8.91
CA GLN A 257 -6.06 25.30 -9.69
C GLN A 257 -5.80 24.92 -11.16
N ALA A 258 -5.42 23.67 -11.41
CA ALA A 258 -5.00 23.23 -12.74
C ALA A 258 -6.18 22.87 -13.67
N LEU A 259 -7.33 22.49 -13.12
CA LEU A 259 -8.43 21.92 -13.87
C LEU A 259 -9.66 22.81 -13.90
N PRO A 260 -10.40 22.86 -15.04
CA PRO A 260 -11.75 23.42 -15.10
C PRO A 260 -12.72 22.60 -14.21
N ASN A 261 -13.79 23.24 -13.73
CA ASN A 261 -14.77 22.62 -12.82
C ASN A 261 -15.35 21.30 -13.34
N LEU A 262 -15.63 21.21 -14.67
CA LEU A 262 -16.12 19.96 -15.27
C LEU A 262 -15.14 18.79 -15.07
N LEU A 263 -13.85 19.04 -15.18
CA LEU A 263 -12.81 18.02 -15.05
C LEU A 263 -12.48 17.69 -13.59
N ILE A 264 -12.78 18.58 -12.65
CA ILE A 264 -12.75 18.27 -11.23
C ILE A 264 -13.76 17.15 -10.93
N GLY A 265 -14.97 17.19 -11.51
CA GLY A 265 -15.93 16.10 -11.42
C GLY A 265 -15.39 14.75 -11.92
N LEU A 266 -14.67 14.76 -13.07
CA LEU A 266 -13.99 13.57 -13.58
C LEU A 266 -12.94 13.02 -12.59
N VAL A 267 -12.15 13.91 -11.96
CA VAL A 267 -11.15 13.53 -10.95
C VAL A 267 -11.83 12.93 -9.72
N VAL A 268 -12.94 13.49 -9.27
CA VAL A 268 -13.71 12.91 -8.15
C VAL A 268 -14.13 11.48 -8.45
N VAL A 269 -14.68 11.23 -9.64
CA VAL A 269 -15.05 9.87 -10.10
C VAL A 269 -13.82 8.95 -10.18
N LEU A 270 -12.70 9.45 -10.70
CA LEU A 270 -11.43 8.72 -10.78
C LEU A 270 -10.93 8.29 -9.40
N VAL A 271 -10.84 9.23 -8.46
CA VAL A 271 -10.32 8.95 -7.10
C VAL A 271 -11.29 8.07 -6.34
N LEU A 272 -12.60 8.27 -6.50
CA LEU A 272 -13.64 7.41 -5.92
C LEU A 272 -13.48 5.96 -6.44
N SER A 273 -13.33 5.80 -7.75
CA SER A 273 -13.13 4.49 -8.39
C SER A 273 -11.87 3.79 -7.85
N ALA A 274 -10.74 4.49 -7.83
CA ALA A 274 -9.48 3.94 -7.33
C ALA A 274 -9.58 3.54 -5.85
N SER A 275 -10.24 4.36 -5.04
CA SER A 275 -10.40 4.11 -3.62
C SER A 275 -11.35 2.94 -3.33
N LEU A 276 -12.49 2.84 -4.03
CA LEU A 276 -13.43 1.72 -3.86
C LEU A 276 -12.81 0.38 -4.26
N SER A 277 -12.03 0.34 -5.34
CA SER A 277 -11.29 -0.86 -5.75
C SER A 277 -10.27 -1.29 -4.68
N THR A 278 -9.55 -0.32 -4.11
CA THR A 278 -8.60 -0.59 -3.03
C THR A 278 -9.32 -1.05 -1.76
N LEU A 279 -10.35 -0.31 -1.31
CA LEU A 279 -11.11 -0.63 -0.09
C LEU A 279 -11.73 -2.03 -0.17
N SER A 280 -12.36 -2.40 -1.28
CA SER A 280 -12.94 -3.73 -1.44
C SER A 280 -11.89 -4.84 -1.32
N SER A 281 -10.73 -4.65 -1.91
CA SER A 281 -9.61 -5.60 -1.83
C SER A 281 -9.07 -5.75 -0.39
N LEU A 282 -8.90 -4.64 0.34
CA LEU A 282 -8.42 -4.64 1.73
C LEU A 282 -9.42 -5.31 2.67
N VAL A 283 -10.69 -4.93 2.56
CA VAL A 283 -11.79 -5.46 3.41
C VAL A 283 -11.99 -6.95 3.18
N LEU A 284 -12.03 -7.39 1.91
CA LEU A 284 -12.17 -8.81 1.58
C LEU A 284 -10.97 -9.63 2.05
N THR A 285 -9.76 -9.16 1.81
CA THR A 285 -8.54 -9.85 2.25
C THR A 285 -8.51 -9.99 3.75
N SER A 286 -8.74 -8.91 4.49
CA SER A 286 -8.72 -8.88 5.95
C SER A 286 -9.78 -9.82 6.56
N SER A 287 -11.05 -9.66 6.18
CA SER A 287 -12.16 -10.43 6.74
C SER A 287 -12.16 -11.90 6.33
N SER A 288 -11.84 -12.20 5.06
CA SER A 288 -11.73 -13.59 4.59
C SER A 288 -10.57 -14.33 5.25
N THR A 289 -9.44 -13.67 5.47
CA THR A 289 -8.29 -14.24 6.15
C THR A 289 -8.64 -14.64 7.59
N LEU A 290 -9.23 -13.75 8.38
CA LEU A 290 -9.66 -14.12 9.75
C LEU A 290 -10.71 -15.24 9.73
N THR A 291 -11.69 -15.14 8.85
CA THR A 291 -12.76 -16.14 8.78
C THR A 291 -12.22 -17.53 8.41
N ASN A 292 -11.39 -17.62 7.37
CA ASN A 292 -10.91 -18.90 6.84
C ASN A 292 -9.72 -19.46 7.60
N ASP A 293 -8.81 -18.60 8.06
CA ASP A 293 -7.54 -19.04 8.62
C ASP A 293 -7.52 -19.07 10.14
N LEU A 294 -8.35 -18.26 10.80
CA LEU A 294 -8.44 -18.23 12.25
C LEU A 294 -9.67 -18.98 12.78
N ILE A 295 -10.87 -18.70 12.26
CA ILE A 295 -12.13 -19.19 12.83
C ILE A 295 -12.48 -20.58 12.31
N ARG A 296 -12.50 -20.76 10.99
CA ARG A 296 -12.92 -22.03 10.35
C ARG A 296 -12.20 -23.27 10.89
N PRO A 297 -10.88 -23.26 11.14
CA PRO A 297 -10.20 -24.43 11.69
C PRO A 297 -10.55 -24.77 13.14
N ARG A 298 -11.13 -23.80 13.89
CA ARG A 298 -11.43 -23.92 15.32
C ARG A 298 -12.90 -24.23 15.63
N VAL A 299 -13.79 -24.05 14.65
CA VAL A 299 -15.23 -24.23 14.83
C VAL A 299 -15.71 -25.49 14.12
N LYS A 300 -16.27 -26.44 14.89
CA LYS A 300 -16.90 -27.65 14.33
C LYS A 300 -18.20 -27.26 13.60
N ASN A 301 -18.50 -27.96 12.48
CA ASN A 301 -19.71 -27.75 11.67
C ASN A 301 -19.85 -26.29 11.18
N PHE A 302 -18.76 -25.74 10.63
CA PHE A 302 -18.71 -24.40 10.06
C PHE A 302 -19.22 -24.44 8.60
N ASP A 303 -20.53 -24.31 8.46
CA ASP A 303 -21.21 -24.29 7.16
C ASP A 303 -21.05 -22.94 6.44
N ASP A 304 -21.41 -22.89 5.16
CA ASP A 304 -21.25 -21.68 4.33
C ASP A 304 -22.07 -20.49 4.85
N LYS A 305 -23.22 -20.74 5.50
CA LYS A 305 -24.04 -19.67 6.10
C LYS A 305 -23.34 -19.03 7.29
N LYS A 306 -22.76 -19.85 8.17
CA LYS A 306 -21.96 -19.38 9.31
C LYS A 306 -20.70 -18.66 8.84
N GLN A 307 -20.02 -19.21 7.83
CA GLN A 307 -18.85 -18.57 7.24
C GLN A 307 -19.17 -17.16 6.71
N MET A 308 -20.27 -17.02 5.98
CA MET A 308 -20.69 -15.72 5.44
C MET A 308 -21.09 -14.75 6.56
N LEU A 309 -21.79 -15.23 7.61
CA LEU A 309 -22.14 -14.38 8.76
C LEU A 309 -20.88 -13.88 9.48
N VAL A 310 -19.95 -14.76 9.80
CA VAL A 310 -18.68 -14.41 10.47
C VAL A 310 -17.86 -13.43 9.63
N MET A 311 -17.78 -13.67 8.31
CA MET A 311 -17.09 -12.76 7.42
C MET A 311 -17.73 -11.36 7.42
N ARG A 312 -19.06 -11.25 7.42
CA ARG A 312 -19.79 -9.96 7.51
C ARG A 312 -19.53 -9.24 8.84
N ILE A 313 -19.44 -9.98 9.94
CA ILE A 313 -19.08 -9.41 11.25
C ILE A 313 -17.66 -8.84 11.20
N PHE A 314 -16.69 -9.58 10.67
CA PHE A 314 -15.32 -9.07 10.54
C PHE A 314 -15.21 -7.89 9.57
N ILE A 315 -15.99 -7.84 8.50
CA ILE A 315 -16.11 -6.66 7.63
C ILE A 315 -16.54 -5.44 8.46
N ALA A 316 -17.62 -5.58 9.23
CA ALA A 316 -18.15 -4.48 10.04
C ALA A 316 -17.13 -4.01 11.10
N VAL A 317 -16.51 -4.93 11.83
CA VAL A 317 -15.49 -4.62 12.85
C VAL A 317 -14.27 -3.94 12.23
N PHE A 318 -13.77 -4.47 11.12
CA PHE A 318 -12.63 -3.93 10.39
C PHE A 318 -12.89 -2.48 9.92
N LEU A 319 -14.05 -2.25 9.30
CA LEU A 319 -14.45 -0.94 8.82
C LEU A 319 -14.65 0.05 9.98
N LEU A 320 -15.29 -0.38 11.07
CA LEU A 320 -15.51 0.48 12.25
C LEU A 320 -14.17 0.97 12.82
N ILE A 321 -13.21 0.08 13.03
CA ILE A 321 -11.89 0.44 13.55
C ILE A 321 -11.15 1.36 12.55
N SER A 322 -11.23 1.07 11.25
CA SER A 322 -10.61 1.89 10.21
C SER A 322 -11.20 3.31 10.17
N VAL A 323 -12.51 3.45 10.34
CA VAL A 323 -13.20 4.75 10.43
C VAL A 323 -12.74 5.54 11.66
N ILE A 324 -12.67 4.88 12.83
CA ILE A 324 -12.20 5.54 14.07
C ILE A 324 -10.78 6.11 13.88
N ILE A 325 -9.88 5.34 13.25
CA ILE A 325 -8.51 5.81 12.96
C ILE A 325 -8.53 6.94 11.93
N ALA A 326 -9.34 6.82 10.87
CA ALA A 326 -9.44 7.83 9.82
C ALA A 326 -9.99 9.17 10.32
N CYS A 327 -10.91 9.15 11.29
CA CYS A 327 -11.45 10.37 11.92
C CYS A 327 -10.40 11.11 12.76
N ASN A 328 -9.27 10.47 13.09
CA ASN A 328 -8.16 11.14 13.75
C ASN A 328 -7.34 11.94 12.74
N LYS A 329 -7.59 13.25 12.64
CA LYS A 329 -6.99 14.16 11.65
C LYS A 329 -5.47 14.35 11.77
N ASN A 330 -4.83 13.82 12.81
CA ASN A 330 -3.40 14.03 13.08
C ASN A 330 -2.46 13.10 12.30
N ALA A 331 -2.96 12.03 11.69
CA ALA A 331 -2.15 11.08 10.95
C ALA A 331 -2.22 11.37 9.45
N SER A 332 -1.04 11.55 8.80
CA SER A 332 -0.98 11.71 7.36
C SER A 332 -1.24 10.39 6.62
N ILE A 333 -1.73 10.49 5.38
CA ILE A 333 -1.97 9.34 4.48
C ILE A 333 -0.70 8.49 4.34
N SER A 334 0.44 9.14 4.07
CA SER A 334 1.73 8.47 3.88
C SER A 334 2.21 7.75 5.13
N THR A 335 2.00 8.30 6.31
CA THR A 335 2.37 7.70 7.60
C THR A 335 1.57 6.41 7.85
N LEU A 336 0.24 6.47 7.74
CA LEU A 336 -0.62 5.30 7.94
C LEU A 336 -0.32 4.18 6.95
N MET A 337 -0.13 4.53 5.68
CA MET A 337 0.24 3.57 4.63
C MET A 337 1.60 2.93 4.93
N SER A 338 2.59 3.72 5.33
CA SER A 338 3.95 3.23 5.59
C SER A 338 4.02 2.26 6.76
N TYR A 339 3.27 2.49 7.83
CA TYR A 339 3.17 1.54 8.93
C TYR A 339 2.50 0.23 8.52
N SER A 340 1.43 0.31 7.74
CA SER A 340 0.80 -0.89 7.21
C SER A 340 1.74 -1.70 6.31
N TRP A 341 2.33 -1.04 5.31
CA TRP A 341 3.18 -1.70 4.33
C TRP A 341 4.50 -2.17 4.96
N GLY A 342 5.09 -1.36 5.84
CA GLY A 342 6.31 -1.72 6.57
C GLY A 342 6.14 -2.98 7.43
N ALA A 343 5.04 -3.06 8.17
CA ALA A 343 4.74 -4.25 8.99
C ALA A 343 4.42 -5.47 8.14
N LEU A 344 3.50 -5.35 7.16
CA LEU A 344 3.05 -6.48 6.34
C LEU A 344 4.17 -7.00 5.45
N SER A 345 4.77 -6.13 4.62
CA SER A 345 5.82 -6.56 3.70
C SER A 345 7.13 -6.82 4.42
N GLY A 346 7.44 -6.09 5.50
CA GLY A 346 8.56 -6.40 6.36
C GLY A 346 8.46 -7.78 7.02
N ALA A 347 7.25 -8.21 7.37
CA ALA A 347 7.03 -9.55 7.91
C ALA A 347 7.01 -10.63 6.82
N PHE A 348 6.35 -10.38 5.68
CA PHE A 348 5.94 -11.45 4.77
C PHE A 348 6.79 -11.57 3.50
N LEU A 349 7.47 -10.52 3.07
CA LEU A 349 8.22 -10.49 1.81
C LEU A 349 9.28 -11.60 1.75
N GLY A 350 10.16 -11.69 2.73
CA GLY A 350 11.19 -12.73 2.79
C GLY A 350 10.60 -14.13 2.91
N PRO A 351 9.74 -14.43 3.91
CA PRO A 351 9.09 -15.72 4.05
C PRO A 351 8.33 -16.17 2.81
N PHE A 352 7.61 -15.27 2.14
CA PHE A 352 6.87 -15.60 0.93
C PHE A 352 7.80 -15.88 -0.24
N LEU A 353 8.74 -14.97 -0.51
CA LEU A 353 9.68 -15.14 -1.62
C LEU A 353 10.51 -16.42 -1.44
N TYR A 354 11.17 -16.59 -0.30
CA TYR A 354 12.00 -17.77 -0.07
C TYR A 354 11.17 -19.06 0.14
N GLY A 355 9.92 -18.95 0.57
CA GLY A 355 8.97 -20.07 0.56
C GLY A 355 8.72 -20.63 -0.83
N LEU A 356 8.74 -19.78 -1.87
CA LEU A 356 8.58 -20.16 -3.28
C LEU A 356 9.87 -20.66 -3.94
N PHE A 357 11.04 -20.22 -3.48
CA PHE A 357 12.31 -20.46 -4.17
C PHE A 357 13.30 -21.35 -3.41
N LEU A 358 13.26 -21.35 -2.09
CA LEU A 358 14.24 -22.03 -1.24
C LEU A 358 13.59 -23.21 -0.50
N LYS A 359 13.93 -24.44 -0.88
CA LYS A 359 13.46 -25.67 -0.22
C LYS A 359 13.80 -25.65 1.29
N LYS A 360 14.98 -25.15 1.66
CA LYS A 360 15.48 -25.06 3.04
C LYS A 360 14.90 -23.91 3.87
N ALA A 361 13.99 -23.09 3.31
CA ALA A 361 13.36 -22.03 4.09
C ALA A 361 12.64 -22.59 5.32
N SER A 362 12.99 -22.09 6.52
CA SER A 362 12.56 -22.66 7.79
C SER A 362 11.41 -21.89 8.45
N PRO A 363 10.57 -22.56 9.27
CA PRO A 363 9.54 -21.90 10.07
C PRO A 363 10.12 -20.87 11.06
N ALA A 364 11.31 -21.13 11.62
CA ALA A 364 11.98 -20.21 12.53
C ALA A 364 12.35 -18.89 11.82
N ALA A 365 12.83 -18.97 10.57
CA ALA A 365 13.13 -17.78 9.78
C ALA A 365 11.88 -16.93 9.50
N CYS A 366 10.72 -17.57 9.29
CA CYS A 366 9.44 -16.87 9.16
C CYS A 366 9.09 -16.11 10.44
N TRP A 367 9.25 -16.72 11.60
CA TRP A 367 9.03 -16.07 12.90
C TRP A 367 9.96 -14.87 13.11
N VAL A 368 11.24 -15.01 12.80
CA VAL A 368 12.19 -13.89 12.89
C VAL A 368 11.74 -12.74 11.99
N SER A 369 11.34 -13.02 10.75
CA SER A 369 10.83 -11.99 9.85
C SER A 369 9.55 -11.33 10.36
N PHE A 370 8.61 -12.11 10.94
CA PHE A 370 7.38 -11.56 11.51
C PHE A 370 7.68 -10.64 12.69
N PHE A 371 8.52 -11.07 13.61
CA PHE A 371 8.90 -10.26 14.78
C PHE A 371 9.68 -9.01 14.40
N THR A 372 10.59 -9.10 13.44
CA THR A 372 11.37 -7.92 13.00
C THR A 372 10.52 -6.94 12.22
N GLY A 373 9.72 -7.38 11.24
CA GLY A 373 8.87 -6.52 10.46
C GLY A 373 7.83 -5.79 11.30
N VAL A 374 7.08 -6.53 12.11
CA VAL A 374 6.06 -5.97 13.01
C VAL A 374 6.69 -5.19 14.14
N GLY A 375 7.72 -5.76 14.81
CA GLY A 375 8.35 -5.15 15.98
C GLY A 375 9.01 -3.82 15.68
N ILE A 376 9.82 -3.73 14.62
CA ILE A 376 10.46 -2.49 14.19
C ILE A 376 9.41 -1.44 13.84
N THR A 377 8.34 -1.83 13.12
CA THR A 377 7.26 -0.91 12.77
C THR A 377 6.55 -0.35 14.01
N ILE A 378 6.22 -1.20 14.98
CA ILE A 378 5.59 -0.77 16.24
C ILE A 378 6.54 0.12 17.05
N ILE A 379 7.80 -0.28 17.21
CA ILE A 379 8.80 0.51 17.94
C ILE A 379 8.97 1.88 17.28
N HIS A 380 9.13 1.93 15.97
CA HIS A 380 9.23 3.19 15.24
C HIS A 380 7.99 4.07 15.44
N MET A 381 6.78 3.50 15.38
CA MET A 381 5.53 4.21 15.62
C MET A 381 5.49 4.79 17.04
N MET A 382 5.89 4.01 18.05
CA MET A 382 5.91 4.46 19.45
C MET A 382 6.92 5.57 19.68
N LEU A 383 8.12 5.46 19.10
CA LEU A 383 9.20 6.42 19.28
C LEU A 383 8.92 7.76 18.56
N PHE A 384 8.38 7.73 17.34
CA PHE A 384 8.40 8.87 16.45
C PHE A 384 7.03 9.40 16.00
N SER A 385 5.94 8.64 16.19
CA SER A 385 4.61 9.09 15.71
C SER A 385 3.58 9.33 16.80
N LEU A 386 3.65 8.62 17.93
CA LEU A 386 2.66 8.78 18.99
C LEU A 386 2.94 9.97 19.93
N ASN A 387 4.00 10.75 19.67
CA ASN A 387 4.38 11.92 20.47
C ASN A 387 4.42 11.63 21.99
N ILE A 388 4.91 10.45 22.37
CA ILE A 388 5.03 10.06 23.77
C ILE A 388 6.17 10.89 24.39
N SER A 389 5.85 11.72 25.37
CA SER A 389 6.79 12.66 26.01
C SER A 389 8.07 11.99 26.53
N ALA A 390 7.98 10.74 26.99
CA ALA A 390 9.13 9.96 27.43
C ALA A 390 10.20 9.73 26.35
N PHE A 391 9.84 9.82 25.07
CA PHE A 391 10.76 9.59 23.93
C PHE A 391 11.20 10.86 23.21
N SER A 392 10.83 12.06 23.70
CA SER A 392 11.21 13.32 23.07
C SER A 392 12.73 13.51 22.94
N GLY A 393 13.50 13.06 23.93
CA GLY A 393 14.96 13.09 23.88
C GLY A 393 15.56 12.19 22.79
N VAL A 394 14.92 11.04 22.49
CA VAL A 394 15.35 10.16 21.40
C VAL A 394 15.15 10.83 20.05
N VAL A 395 14.01 11.50 19.85
CA VAL A 395 13.72 12.27 18.62
C VAL A 395 14.78 13.35 18.40
N GLN A 396 15.12 14.10 19.44
CA GLN A 396 16.16 15.13 19.37
C GLN A 396 17.53 14.54 19.05
N THR A 397 17.94 13.47 19.75
CA THR A 397 19.21 12.78 19.49
C THR A 397 19.31 12.32 18.03
N VAL A 398 18.24 11.73 17.48
CA VAL A 398 18.23 11.26 16.09
C VAL A 398 18.33 12.42 15.10
N ASN A 399 17.69 13.57 15.38
CA ASN A 399 17.83 14.77 14.54
C ASN A 399 19.27 15.32 14.58
N ASP A 400 19.90 15.31 15.76
CA ASP A 400 21.26 15.83 15.97
C ASP A 400 22.33 14.94 15.33
N MET A 401 22.05 13.67 15.07
CA MET A 401 22.95 12.75 14.37
C MET A 401 23.30 13.18 12.93
N GLY A 402 22.49 14.03 12.31
CA GLY A 402 22.71 14.48 10.92
C GLY A 402 22.79 13.35 9.89
N CYS A 403 22.11 12.21 10.14
CA CYS A 403 22.12 11.07 9.25
C CYS A 403 21.48 11.43 7.91
N PRO A 404 22.11 11.13 6.74
CA PRO A 404 21.53 11.38 5.44
C PRO A 404 20.20 10.66 5.22
N LEU A 405 20.04 9.47 5.84
CA LEU A 405 18.77 8.75 5.87
C LEU A 405 17.89 9.33 6.98
N ASN A 406 16.71 9.82 6.60
CA ASN A 406 15.73 10.29 7.58
C ASN A 406 15.18 9.12 8.40
N LEU A 407 15.77 8.88 9.57
CA LEU A 407 15.38 7.79 10.48
C LEU A 407 14.01 8.03 11.14
N LEU A 408 13.53 9.27 11.17
CA LEU A 408 12.20 9.61 11.69
C LEU A 408 11.08 9.26 10.68
N SER A 409 11.44 8.98 9.42
CA SER A 409 10.48 8.69 8.37
C SER A 409 9.94 7.25 8.47
N PRO A 410 8.63 7.05 8.64
CA PRO A 410 8.03 5.72 8.61
C PRO A 410 8.19 5.02 7.25
N ILE A 411 8.40 5.78 6.18
CA ILE A 411 8.70 5.26 4.84
C ILE A 411 10.04 4.52 4.85
N ASN A 412 11.08 5.16 5.40
CA ASN A 412 12.42 4.57 5.48
C ASN A 412 12.46 3.38 6.44
N ALA A 413 11.75 3.46 7.56
CA ALA A 413 11.60 2.34 8.47
C ALA A 413 10.94 1.13 7.79
N GLY A 414 9.86 1.35 7.02
CA GLY A 414 9.20 0.31 6.24
C GLY A 414 10.11 -0.29 5.16
N ALA A 415 10.84 0.54 4.41
CA ALA A 415 11.81 0.08 3.43
C ALA A 415 12.92 -0.77 4.09
N PHE A 416 13.40 -0.35 5.25
CA PHE A 416 14.40 -1.07 6.02
C PHE A 416 13.91 -2.45 6.47
N THR A 417 12.68 -2.56 7.00
CA THR A 417 12.10 -3.85 7.41
C THR A 417 12.00 -4.84 6.26
N MET A 418 11.68 -4.36 5.05
CA MET A 418 11.61 -5.20 3.85
C MET A 418 12.98 -5.76 3.45
N ILE A 419 14.00 -4.90 3.42
CA ILE A 419 15.38 -5.32 3.14
C ILE A 419 15.86 -6.30 4.19
N LEU A 420 15.59 -6.01 5.47
CA LEU A 420 15.96 -6.87 6.58
C LEU A 420 15.30 -8.26 6.48
N SER A 421 14.03 -8.32 6.11
CA SER A 421 13.31 -9.58 5.85
C SER A 421 13.99 -10.43 4.78
N LEU A 422 14.42 -9.81 3.66
CA LEU A 422 15.13 -10.51 2.59
C LEU A 422 16.49 -11.03 3.02
N ILE A 423 17.16 -10.36 3.93
CA ILE A 423 18.48 -10.76 4.43
C ILE A 423 18.36 -11.83 5.53
N LEU A 424 17.46 -11.62 6.49
CA LEU A 424 17.35 -12.50 7.67
C LEU A 424 16.81 -13.89 7.33
N VAL A 425 15.83 -13.98 6.42
CA VAL A 425 15.20 -15.28 6.14
C VAL A 425 16.19 -16.32 5.59
N PRO A 426 17.03 -16.07 4.59
CA PRO A 426 18.01 -17.05 4.13
C PRO A 426 19.09 -17.31 5.20
N ILE A 427 19.55 -16.30 5.94
CA ILE A 427 20.56 -16.46 7.00
C ILE A 427 20.02 -17.38 8.09
N VAL A 428 18.88 -17.08 8.68
CA VAL A 428 18.27 -17.88 9.76
C VAL A 428 17.92 -19.27 9.26
N SER A 429 17.46 -19.42 8.02
CA SER A 429 17.17 -20.73 7.43
C SER A 429 18.41 -21.62 7.30
N SER A 430 19.61 -21.05 7.15
CA SER A 430 20.85 -21.83 7.06
C SER A 430 21.27 -22.44 8.39
N PHE A 431 20.82 -21.86 9.53
CA PHE A 431 21.14 -22.33 10.88
C PHE A 431 19.99 -23.07 11.57
N THR A 432 18.81 -23.14 10.95
CA THR A 432 17.62 -23.72 11.58
C THR A 432 17.06 -24.86 10.74
N LYS A 433 16.30 -25.76 11.42
CA LYS A 433 15.75 -26.94 10.78
C LYS A 433 14.68 -26.56 9.75
N ALA A 434 14.81 -27.08 8.54
CA ALA A 434 13.79 -27.00 7.50
C ALA A 434 12.52 -27.77 7.89
N PRO A 435 11.36 -27.50 7.27
CA PRO A 435 10.16 -28.35 7.40
C PRO A 435 10.43 -29.77 6.93
N ASP A 436 9.44 -30.69 7.14
CA ASP A 436 9.51 -32.08 6.67
C ASP A 436 9.84 -32.13 5.17
N ASP A 437 10.92 -32.86 4.82
CA ASP A 437 11.41 -32.99 3.45
C ASP A 437 10.32 -33.48 2.47
N LYS A 438 9.46 -34.43 2.90
CA LYS A 438 8.37 -34.94 2.06
C LYS A 438 7.36 -33.87 1.69
N LYS A 439 6.97 -33.02 2.66
CA LYS A 439 6.02 -31.90 2.42
C LYS A 439 6.65 -30.82 1.56
N VAL A 440 7.94 -30.56 1.74
CA VAL A 440 8.69 -29.62 0.93
C VAL A 440 8.80 -30.13 -0.50
N GLU A 441 9.18 -31.38 -0.71
CA GLU A 441 9.28 -31.98 -2.04
C GLU A 441 7.94 -32.01 -2.75
N ASP A 442 6.86 -32.38 -2.05
CA ASP A 442 5.51 -32.32 -2.58
C ASP A 442 5.15 -30.91 -3.06
N ALA A 443 5.34 -29.88 -2.23
CA ALA A 443 5.05 -28.50 -2.61
C ALA A 443 5.86 -28.05 -3.85
N PHE A 444 7.14 -28.45 -3.95
CA PHE A 444 8.00 -28.08 -5.08
C PHE A 444 7.79 -28.96 -6.32
N SER A 445 7.19 -30.14 -6.20
CA SER A 445 6.88 -31.02 -7.35
C SER A 445 5.96 -30.31 -8.34
N SER A 446 5.07 -29.46 -7.87
CA SER A 446 4.17 -28.64 -8.70
C SER A 446 4.90 -27.75 -9.70
N LEU A 447 6.14 -27.37 -9.43
CA LEU A 447 6.95 -26.49 -10.28
C LEU A 447 7.65 -27.24 -11.43
N ASN A 448 7.71 -28.58 -11.38
CA ASN A 448 8.31 -29.45 -12.39
C ASN A 448 7.34 -29.82 -13.53
N VAL A 449 6.10 -29.43 -13.43
CA VAL A 449 5.10 -29.62 -14.48
C VAL A 449 5.44 -28.67 -15.63
N LYS A 450 5.77 -29.26 -16.81
CA LYS A 450 6.08 -28.53 -18.05
C LYS A 450 4.85 -27.88 -18.64
#